data_e7784b432b6b44383006b217b71c0fae
#
_entry.id   e7784b432b6b44383006b217b71c0fae
#
_cell.length_a   1.000
_cell.length_b   1.000
_cell.length_c   1.000
_cell.angle_alpha   90.00
_cell.angle_beta   90.00
_cell.angle_gamma   90.00
#
_symmetry.space_group_name_H-M   'P 1'
#
loop_
_entity.id
_entity.type
_entity.pdbx_description
1 polymer ?
#
loop_
_entity_poly.entity_id
_entity_poly.type
_entity_poly.pdbx_seq_one_letter_code
_entity_poly.pdbx_strand_id
1 'polypeptide(L)'
;MVEDESLRAEIAKHLMQPENYGKLEDANGVGFGIDHATKSYVVMYIKRDEQDINDIMFGTNGTQDTTTLGSLFTEMIKGGSVADAISTLEQLESELNESYASLPTPKVDTSKPEGEQVEKISTEHQDSANMVLTAFKAAMRHYERAKDGIKEEYFEMSISKTCPYSTTECHFVTKAKES
;
A
#
# COMPACT_ATOMS: atom_id res chain seq x y z
N MET A 1 -21.59 18.93 -6.97
CA MET A 1 -20.58 19.85 -7.55
C MET A 1 -19.63 20.44 -6.51
N VAL A 2 -20.12 20.83 -5.36
CA VAL A 2 -19.26 21.42 -4.29
C VAL A 2 -18.32 20.35 -3.65
N GLU A 3 -18.78 19.13 -3.49
CA GLU A 3 -17.97 18.02 -2.92
C GLU A 3 -16.80 17.60 -3.83
N ASP A 4 -17.00 17.65 -5.15
CA ASP A 4 -15.96 17.28 -6.11
C ASP A 4 -14.84 18.34 -6.18
N GLU A 5 -15.17 19.61 -5.99
CA GLU A 5 -14.19 20.69 -5.99
C GLU A 5 -13.35 20.71 -4.71
N SER A 6 -13.96 20.37 -3.58
CA SER A 6 -13.26 20.22 -2.29
C SER A 6 -12.28 19.04 -2.31
N LEU A 7 -12.71 17.90 -2.83
CA LEU A 7 -11.86 16.70 -2.98
C LEU A 7 -10.68 16.96 -3.90
N ARG A 8 -10.91 17.65 -5.03
CA ARG A 8 -9.84 18.03 -5.96
C ARG A 8 -8.81 18.97 -5.33
N ALA A 9 -9.28 19.92 -4.53
CA ALA A 9 -8.40 20.85 -3.81
C ALA A 9 -7.56 20.12 -2.77
N GLU A 10 -8.14 19.15 -2.06
CA GLU A 10 -7.44 18.32 -1.09
C GLU A 10 -6.37 17.44 -1.76
N ILE A 11 -6.72 16.77 -2.85
CA ILE A 11 -5.75 15.99 -3.63
C ILE A 11 -4.62 16.89 -4.15
N ALA A 12 -4.94 18.08 -4.67
CA ALA A 12 -3.94 19.03 -5.15
C ALA A 12 -2.99 19.48 -4.03
N LYS A 13 -3.49 19.67 -2.81
CA LYS A 13 -2.68 19.97 -1.63
C LYS A 13 -1.65 18.86 -1.38
N HIS A 14 -2.07 17.62 -1.35
CA HIS A 14 -1.18 16.46 -1.12
C HIS A 14 -0.20 16.24 -2.29
N LEU A 15 -0.58 16.60 -3.51
CA LEU A 15 0.32 16.57 -4.65
C LEU A 15 1.46 17.59 -4.55
N MET A 16 1.16 18.78 -4.06
CA MET A 16 2.13 19.87 -3.99
C MET A 16 2.96 19.86 -2.70
N GLN A 17 2.35 19.46 -1.61
CA GLN A 17 2.96 19.42 -0.28
C GLN A 17 2.49 18.16 0.45
N PRO A 18 3.17 17.02 0.25
CA PRO A 18 2.83 15.79 0.95
C PRO A 18 2.95 15.96 2.46
N GLU A 19 1.91 15.58 3.17
CA GLU A 19 1.92 15.55 4.63
C GLU A 19 2.64 14.30 5.13
N ASN A 20 3.30 14.43 6.29
CA ASN A 20 3.96 13.32 6.96
C ASN A 20 5.04 12.60 6.13
N TYR A 21 5.63 13.29 5.16
CA TYR A 21 6.71 12.75 4.34
C TYR A 21 8.06 12.94 5.04
N GLY A 22 8.75 11.83 5.28
CA GLY A 22 10.07 11.83 5.91
C GLY A 22 10.25 10.68 6.88
N LYS A 23 11.33 10.73 7.65
CA LYS A 23 11.66 9.74 8.66
C LYS A 23 11.18 10.18 10.04
N LEU A 24 10.68 9.23 10.82
CA LEU A 24 10.33 9.42 12.22
C LEU A 24 11.40 8.77 13.10
N GLU A 25 12.21 9.58 13.78
CA GLU A 25 13.38 9.11 14.53
C GLU A 25 13.03 8.21 15.74
N ASP A 26 11.90 8.48 16.38
CA ASP A 26 11.44 7.73 17.55
C ASP A 26 10.37 6.69 17.21
N ALA A 27 10.27 6.27 15.96
CA ALA A 27 9.35 5.23 15.54
C ALA A 27 9.60 3.92 16.30
N ASN A 28 8.51 3.28 16.72
CA ASN A 28 8.56 1.94 17.33
C ASN A 28 7.96 0.86 16.41
N GLY A 29 7.58 1.23 15.21
CA GLY A 29 7.22 0.31 14.13
C GLY A 29 7.71 0.88 12.81
N VAL A 30 8.48 0.11 12.06
CA VAL A 30 9.00 0.47 10.74
C VAL A 30 8.72 -0.67 9.77
N GLY A 31 8.01 -0.37 8.69
CA GLY A 31 7.61 -1.36 7.71
C GLY A 31 7.82 -0.91 6.28
N PHE A 32 8.19 -1.86 5.43
CA PHE A 32 8.31 -1.66 3.99
C PHE A 32 7.23 -2.45 3.26
N GLY A 33 6.57 -1.79 2.32
CA GLY A 33 5.75 -2.42 1.28
C GLY A 33 6.50 -2.34 -0.04
N ILE A 34 6.83 -3.47 -0.63
CA ILE A 34 7.74 -3.57 -1.77
C ILE A 34 7.03 -4.15 -2.99
N ASP A 35 7.15 -3.46 -4.11
CA ASP A 35 6.82 -4.00 -5.43
C ASP A 35 8.10 -4.41 -6.15
N HIS A 36 8.37 -5.71 -6.16
CA HIS A 36 9.58 -6.23 -6.80
C HIS A 36 9.57 -6.10 -8.32
N ALA A 37 8.40 -6.01 -8.94
CA ALA A 37 8.29 -5.87 -10.39
C ALA A 37 8.82 -4.50 -10.88
N THR A 38 8.53 -3.43 -10.13
CA THR A 38 8.96 -2.06 -10.45
C THR A 38 10.15 -1.61 -9.63
N LYS A 39 10.59 -2.40 -8.65
CA LYS A 39 11.63 -2.05 -7.66
C LYS A 39 11.28 -0.79 -6.87
N SER A 40 9.99 -0.59 -6.65
CA SER A 40 9.46 0.51 -5.86
C SER A 40 9.13 0.04 -4.45
N TYR A 41 9.18 0.96 -3.50
CA TYR A 41 8.81 0.69 -2.12
C TYR A 41 8.13 1.89 -1.47
N VAL A 42 7.40 1.62 -0.41
CA VAL A 42 6.97 2.60 0.59
C VAL A 42 7.53 2.14 1.93
N VAL A 43 8.14 3.05 2.67
CA VAL A 43 8.49 2.83 4.07
C VAL A 43 7.52 3.60 4.94
N MET A 44 7.01 2.95 5.98
CA MET A 44 6.09 3.55 6.95
C MET A 44 6.74 3.52 8.34
N TYR A 45 6.77 4.67 8.98
CA TYR A 45 7.25 4.83 10.35
C TYR A 45 6.07 5.15 11.25
N ILE A 46 5.85 4.35 12.28
CA ILE A 46 4.78 4.60 13.25
C ILE A 46 5.35 4.75 14.66
N LYS A 47 4.72 5.62 15.41
CA LYS A 47 4.88 5.72 16.86
C LYS A 47 3.53 5.43 17.49
N ARG A 48 3.43 4.30 18.16
CA ARG A 48 2.15 3.86 18.76
C ARG A 48 2.35 3.33 20.17
N ASP A 49 1.28 3.35 20.93
CA ASP A 49 1.11 2.52 22.14
C ASP A 49 0.09 1.40 21.87
N GLU A 50 -0.43 0.78 22.90
CA GLU A 50 -1.42 -0.30 22.76
C GLU A 50 -2.75 0.16 22.16
N GLN A 51 -3.09 1.44 22.28
CA GLN A 51 -4.41 1.98 21.95
C GLN A 51 -4.39 2.97 20.79
N ASP A 52 -3.35 3.80 20.70
CA ASP A 52 -3.33 4.94 19.79
C ASP A 52 -2.08 4.97 18.91
N ILE A 53 -2.26 5.50 17.71
CA ILE A 53 -1.14 5.84 16.81
C ILE A 53 -0.85 7.33 17.01
N ASN A 54 0.20 7.62 17.76
CA ASN A 54 0.54 8.98 18.17
C ASN A 54 1.20 9.78 17.05
N ASP A 55 1.96 9.11 16.20
CA ASP A 55 2.62 9.72 15.04
C ASP A 55 2.84 8.72 13.94
N ILE A 56 2.91 9.20 12.72
CA ILE A 56 3.15 8.39 11.53
C ILE A 56 3.81 9.25 10.45
N MET A 57 4.83 8.70 9.82
CA MET A 57 5.49 9.30 8.65
C MET A 57 5.77 8.22 7.62
N PHE A 58 6.02 8.62 6.39
CA PHE A 58 6.33 7.70 5.31
C PHE A 58 7.38 8.27 4.34
N GLY A 59 7.99 7.39 3.58
CA GLY A 59 8.85 7.72 2.46
C GLY A 59 8.64 6.73 1.32
N THR A 60 8.98 7.12 0.12
CA THR A 60 8.86 6.26 -1.05
C THR A 60 9.86 6.65 -2.14
N ASN A 61 10.25 5.69 -2.96
CA ASN A 61 10.95 5.91 -4.21
C ASN A 61 10.01 5.76 -5.43
N GLY A 62 8.72 5.61 -5.18
CA GLY A 62 7.71 5.42 -6.22
C GLY A 62 7.31 6.72 -6.92
N THR A 63 6.19 6.66 -7.60
CA THR A 63 5.65 7.79 -8.37
C THR A 63 5.03 8.85 -7.48
N GLN A 64 4.66 9.97 -8.07
CA GLN A 64 3.91 11.03 -7.39
C GLN A 64 2.56 10.52 -6.86
N ASP A 65 1.94 9.59 -7.56
CA ASP A 65 0.71 8.93 -7.13
C ASP A 65 0.92 8.19 -5.80
N THR A 66 2.02 7.45 -5.66
CA THR A 66 2.40 6.77 -4.42
C THR A 66 2.60 7.77 -3.28
N THR A 67 3.27 8.89 -3.55
CA THR A 67 3.49 9.95 -2.56
C THR A 67 2.16 10.56 -2.09
N THR A 68 1.26 10.85 -3.02
CA THR A 68 -0.06 11.41 -2.72
C THR A 68 -0.89 10.44 -1.86
N LEU A 69 -0.93 9.17 -2.23
CA LEU A 69 -1.66 8.14 -1.48
C LEU A 69 -1.09 7.93 -0.08
N GLY A 70 0.24 7.94 0.06
CA GLY A 70 0.91 7.87 1.36
C GLY A 70 0.57 9.06 2.25
N SER A 71 0.55 10.26 1.68
CA SER A 71 0.18 11.49 2.38
C SER A 71 -1.26 11.45 2.89
N LEU A 72 -2.21 11.09 2.03
CA LEU A 72 -3.63 10.94 2.38
C LEU A 72 -3.83 9.88 3.47
N PHE A 73 -3.24 8.71 3.28
CA PHE A 73 -3.36 7.61 4.23
C PHE A 73 -2.81 7.98 5.63
N THR A 74 -1.63 8.56 5.68
CA THR A 74 -1.02 8.95 6.96
C THR A 74 -1.80 10.03 7.67
N GLU A 75 -2.40 10.97 6.94
CA GLU A 75 -3.28 12.00 7.52
C GLU A 75 -4.55 11.38 8.13
N MET A 76 -5.12 10.37 7.49
CA MET A 76 -6.29 9.65 8.02
C MET A 76 -6.00 8.88 9.31
N ILE A 77 -4.78 8.36 9.44
CA ILE A 77 -4.39 7.44 10.54
C ILE A 77 -3.82 8.21 11.74
N LYS A 78 -3.10 9.29 11.49
CA LYS A 78 -2.35 10.03 12.53
C LYS A 78 -3.27 10.54 13.65
N GLY A 79 -2.91 10.23 14.87
CA GLY A 79 -3.64 10.67 16.07
C GLY A 79 -4.90 9.87 16.37
N GLY A 80 -5.20 8.84 15.58
CA GLY A 80 -6.35 7.96 15.80
C GLY A 80 -6.02 6.73 16.63
N SER A 81 -7.06 5.97 16.96
CA SER A 81 -6.89 4.70 17.67
C SER A 81 -6.37 3.61 16.74
N VAL A 82 -5.67 2.64 17.32
CA VAL A 82 -5.21 1.44 16.59
C VAL A 82 -6.40 0.66 16.01
N ALA A 83 -7.52 0.57 16.76
CA ALA A 83 -8.72 -0.11 16.29
C ALA A 83 -9.31 0.56 15.05
N ASP A 84 -9.40 1.88 15.03
CA ASP A 84 -9.88 2.64 13.88
C ASP A 84 -8.92 2.53 12.69
N ALA A 85 -7.62 2.54 12.94
CA ALA A 85 -6.61 2.36 11.92
C ALA A 85 -6.73 0.99 11.24
N ILE A 86 -6.93 -0.07 12.01
CA ILE A 86 -7.14 -1.43 11.48
C ILE A 86 -8.43 -1.49 10.66
N SER A 87 -9.51 -0.91 11.16
CA SER A 87 -10.79 -0.85 10.45
C SER A 87 -10.68 -0.10 9.12
N THR A 88 -9.98 1.03 9.11
CA THR A 88 -9.70 1.81 7.90
C THR A 88 -8.85 0.99 6.92
N LEU A 89 -7.82 0.31 7.40
CA LEU A 89 -6.98 -0.57 6.59
C LEU A 89 -7.79 -1.67 5.91
N GLU A 90 -8.64 -2.37 6.65
CA GLU A 90 -9.48 -3.45 6.13
C GLU A 90 -10.46 -2.94 5.07
N GLN A 91 -11.06 -1.78 5.30
CA GLN A 91 -11.94 -1.14 4.31
C GLN A 91 -11.19 -0.79 3.03
N LEU A 92 -10.04 -0.13 3.14
CA LEU A 92 -9.22 0.25 1.99
C LEU A 92 -8.68 -0.96 1.23
N GLU A 93 -8.32 -2.03 1.92
CA GLU A 93 -7.92 -3.29 1.28
C GLU A 93 -9.08 -3.92 0.49
N SER A 94 -10.29 -3.88 1.03
CA SER A 94 -11.50 -4.36 0.33
C SER A 94 -11.76 -3.55 -0.94
N GLU A 95 -11.70 -2.23 -0.84
CA GLU A 95 -11.86 -1.32 -1.98
C GLU A 95 -10.76 -1.53 -3.04
N LEU A 96 -9.52 -1.76 -2.60
CA LEU A 96 -8.41 -2.05 -3.49
C LEU A 96 -8.61 -3.38 -4.24
N ASN A 97 -9.06 -4.42 -3.56
CA ASN A 97 -9.36 -5.71 -4.17
C ASN A 97 -10.48 -5.58 -5.21
N GLU A 98 -11.51 -4.81 -4.92
CA GLU A 98 -12.57 -4.50 -5.87
C GLU A 98 -12.03 -3.73 -7.09
N SER A 99 -11.13 -2.80 -6.87
CA SER A 99 -10.47 -2.03 -7.94
C SER A 99 -9.65 -2.93 -8.85
N TYR A 100 -8.87 -3.87 -8.31
CA TYR A 100 -8.16 -4.87 -9.13
C TYR A 100 -9.14 -5.77 -9.91
N ALA A 101 -10.22 -6.21 -9.28
CA ALA A 101 -11.21 -7.10 -9.89
C ALA A 101 -11.99 -6.40 -11.02
N SER A 102 -12.14 -5.08 -10.95
CA SER A 102 -12.84 -4.30 -11.97
C SER A 102 -11.98 -3.84 -13.15
N LEU A 103 -10.68 -4.19 -13.15
CA LEU A 103 -9.81 -3.91 -14.29
C LEU A 103 -10.32 -4.65 -15.53
N PRO A 104 -10.27 -4.01 -16.72
CA PRO A 104 -10.73 -4.66 -17.94
C PRO A 104 -9.88 -5.88 -18.27
N THR A 105 -10.51 -6.91 -18.85
CA THR A 105 -9.79 -8.08 -19.34
C THR A 105 -8.88 -7.67 -20.49
N PRO A 106 -7.58 -8.08 -20.48
CA PRO A 106 -6.68 -7.78 -21.60
C PRO A 106 -7.23 -8.30 -22.90
N LYS A 107 -7.30 -7.44 -23.91
CA LYS A 107 -7.70 -7.82 -25.27
C LYS A 107 -6.50 -8.40 -26.01
N VAL A 108 -6.70 -9.53 -26.69
CA VAL A 108 -5.70 -10.12 -27.55
C VAL A 108 -5.92 -9.64 -28.98
N ASP A 109 -4.97 -8.92 -29.52
CA ASP A 109 -4.99 -8.47 -30.93
C ASP A 109 -4.03 -9.34 -31.75
N THR A 110 -4.60 -10.33 -32.45
CA THR A 110 -3.85 -11.30 -33.25
C THR A 110 -3.25 -10.67 -34.53
N SER A 111 -3.55 -9.40 -34.83
CA SER A 111 -2.95 -8.69 -35.97
C SER A 111 -1.54 -8.15 -35.67
N LYS A 112 -1.12 -8.19 -34.40
CA LYS A 112 0.20 -7.73 -33.95
C LYS A 112 1.19 -8.87 -33.82
N PRO A 113 2.52 -8.60 -33.86
CA PRO A 113 3.55 -9.61 -33.65
C PRO A 113 3.43 -10.31 -32.28
N GLU A 114 3.87 -11.55 -32.18
CA GLU A 114 3.98 -12.25 -30.92
C GLU A 114 4.77 -11.42 -29.90
N GLY A 115 4.20 -11.21 -28.71
CA GLY A 115 4.77 -10.36 -27.65
C GLY A 115 4.10 -8.99 -27.52
N GLU A 116 3.42 -8.49 -28.57
CA GLU A 116 2.65 -7.25 -28.55
C GLU A 116 1.14 -7.48 -28.70
N GLN A 117 0.73 -8.74 -28.73
CA GLN A 117 -0.66 -9.13 -28.97
C GLN A 117 -1.59 -8.85 -27.78
N VAL A 118 -1.03 -8.74 -26.56
CA VAL A 118 -1.81 -8.52 -25.34
C VAL A 118 -1.70 -7.06 -24.92
N GLU A 119 -2.85 -6.40 -24.80
CA GLU A 119 -2.93 -5.04 -24.28
C GLU A 119 -2.44 -5.02 -22.81
N LYS A 120 -1.43 -4.21 -22.52
CA LYS A 120 -0.95 -3.99 -21.16
C LYS A 120 -1.90 -3.06 -20.43
N ILE A 121 -2.57 -3.56 -19.42
CA ILE A 121 -3.42 -2.77 -18.54
C ILE A 121 -2.55 -2.21 -17.41
N SER A 122 -2.60 -0.88 -17.23
CA SER A 122 -1.87 -0.23 -16.16
C SER A 122 -2.52 -0.52 -14.80
N THR A 123 -1.74 -0.99 -13.85
CA THR A 123 -2.12 -1.20 -12.45
C THR A 123 -1.37 -0.26 -11.52
N GLU A 124 -0.74 0.78 -12.06
CA GLU A 124 0.14 1.68 -11.30
C GLU A 124 -0.55 2.30 -10.07
N HIS A 125 -1.77 2.79 -10.24
CA HIS A 125 -2.54 3.37 -9.14
C HIS A 125 -2.85 2.34 -8.05
N GLN A 126 -3.32 1.17 -8.45
CA GLN A 126 -3.64 0.07 -7.52
C GLN A 126 -2.37 -0.43 -6.81
N ASP A 127 -1.28 -0.57 -7.53
CA ASP A 127 0.00 -1.01 -6.99
C ASP A 127 0.57 0.01 -5.99
N SER A 128 0.41 1.30 -6.28
CA SER A 128 0.79 2.39 -5.35
C SER A 128 0.00 2.33 -4.05
N ALA A 129 -1.32 2.19 -4.13
CA ALA A 129 -2.17 2.01 -2.96
C ALA A 129 -1.80 0.73 -2.18
N ASN A 130 -1.56 -0.35 -2.89
CA ASN A 130 -1.14 -1.63 -2.31
C ASN A 130 0.17 -1.49 -1.50
N MET A 131 1.17 -0.80 -2.06
CA MET A 131 2.43 -0.55 -1.35
C MET A 131 2.22 0.25 -0.06
N VAL A 132 1.37 1.28 -0.10
CA VAL A 132 1.07 2.10 1.09
C VAL A 132 0.42 1.25 2.19
N LEU A 133 -0.62 0.50 1.87
CA LEU A 133 -1.32 -0.36 2.82
C LEU A 133 -0.42 -1.48 3.35
N THR A 134 0.38 -2.08 2.48
CA THR A 134 1.32 -3.14 2.84
C THR A 134 2.43 -2.63 3.76
N ALA A 135 2.96 -1.43 3.50
CA ALA A 135 3.96 -0.79 4.37
C ALA A 135 3.40 -0.53 5.78
N PHE A 136 2.16 -0.09 5.88
CA PHE A 136 1.49 0.10 7.16
C PHE A 136 1.32 -1.23 7.91
N LYS A 137 0.86 -2.28 7.24
CA LYS A 137 0.77 -3.62 7.84
C LYS A 137 2.13 -4.11 8.33
N ALA A 138 3.18 -3.90 7.53
CA ALA A 138 4.54 -4.28 7.90
C ALA A 138 5.02 -3.51 9.15
N ALA A 139 4.74 -2.21 9.24
CA ALA A 139 5.07 -1.40 10.41
C ALA A 139 4.32 -1.86 11.66
N MET A 140 3.04 -2.19 11.54
CA MET A 140 2.26 -2.76 12.63
C MET A 140 2.81 -4.11 13.06
N ARG A 141 3.18 -4.94 12.12
CA ARG A 141 3.81 -6.24 12.38
C ARG A 141 5.16 -6.10 13.09
N HIS A 142 5.97 -5.15 12.67
CA HIS A 142 7.25 -4.84 13.33
C HIS A 142 7.06 -4.51 14.82
N TYR A 143 6.10 -3.65 15.12
CA TYR A 143 5.74 -3.31 16.50
C TYR A 143 5.34 -4.54 17.32
N GLU A 144 4.45 -5.37 16.80
CA GLU A 144 4.00 -6.60 17.49
C GLU A 144 5.16 -7.57 17.74
N ARG A 145 6.03 -7.75 16.75
CA ARG A 145 7.21 -8.60 16.88
C ARG A 145 8.19 -8.07 17.92
N ALA A 146 8.36 -6.76 17.98
CA ALA A 146 9.22 -6.12 19.00
C ALA A 146 8.68 -6.35 20.41
N LYS A 147 7.36 -6.35 20.60
CA LYS A 147 6.71 -6.70 21.87
C LYS A 147 6.99 -8.16 22.26
N ASP A 148 7.07 -9.05 21.29
CA ASP A 148 7.40 -10.46 21.51
C ASP A 148 8.91 -10.70 21.72
N GLY A 149 9.71 -9.64 21.79
CA GLY A 149 11.14 -9.70 22.05
C GLY A 149 12.01 -9.88 20.81
N ILE A 150 11.42 -9.82 19.61
CA ILE A 150 12.16 -9.94 18.35
C ILE A 150 12.76 -8.57 18.00
N LYS A 151 14.08 -8.49 17.95
CA LYS A 151 14.80 -7.26 17.64
C LYS A 151 15.11 -7.21 16.14
N GLU A 152 14.40 -6.32 15.46
CA GLU A 152 14.57 -6.05 14.02
C GLU A 152 14.59 -4.54 13.81
N GLU A 153 15.30 -4.06 12.80
CA GLU A 153 15.30 -2.64 12.44
C GLU A 153 14.00 -2.25 11.72
N TYR A 154 13.45 -3.16 10.94
CA TYR A 154 12.21 -2.98 10.18
C TYR A 154 11.62 -4.35 9.80
N PHE A 155 10.41 -4.33 9.28
CA PHE A 155 9.76 -5.51 8.72
C PHE A 155 9.39 -5.26 7.26
N GLU A 156 9.70 -6.18 6.36
CA GLU A 156 9.41 -6.08 4.94
C GLU A 156 8.26 -6.99 4.53
N MET A 157 7.36 -6.47 3.72
CA MET A 157 6.32 -7.25 3.05
C MET A 157 6.29 -6.89 1.57
N SER A 158 6.18 -7.90 0.72
CA SER A 158 5.96 -7.70 -0.71
C SER A 158 4.48 -7.53 -0.99
N ILE A 159 4.15 -6.66 -1.94
CA ILE A 159 2.76 -6.54 -2.38
C ILE A 159 2.34 -7.82 -3.09
N SER A 160 1.09 -8.21 -2.85
CA SER A 160 0.43 -9.31 -3.53
C SER A 160 -0.59 -8.71 -4.49
N LYS A 161 -0.32 -8.79 -5.78
CA LYS A 161 -1.29 -8.38 -6.79
C LYS A 161 -2.39 -9.42 -6.86
N THR A 162 -3.64 -8.98 -6.84
CA THR A 162 -4.77 -9.89 -7.02
C THR A 162 -4.65 -10.51 -8.42
N CYS A 163 -4.40 -11.81 -8.47
CA CYS A 163 -4.30 -12.54 -9.72
C CYS A 163 -5.65 -12.47 -10.44
N PRO A 164 -5.73 -12.03 -11.73
CA PRO A 164 -6.97 -12.05 -12.49
C PRO A 164 -7.51 -13.47 -12.67
N TYR A 165 -6.70 -14.48 -12.39
CA TYR A 165 -7.08 -15.88 -12.33
C TYR A 165 -7.29 -16.33 -10.87
N SER A 166 -8.06 -15.58 -10.08
CA SER A 166 -8.28 -15.82 -8.65
C SER A 166 -8.99 -17.14 -8.31
N THR A 167 -8.83 -18.13 -9.15
CA THR A 167 -9.33 -19.48 -8.99
C THR A 167 -8.18 -20.43 -8.66
N THR A 168 -8.49 -21.65 -8.45
CA THR A 168 -7.67 -22.78 -8.02
C THR A 168 -6.21 -22.83 -8.48
N GLU A 169 -5.82 -22.13 -9.52
CA GLU A 169 -4.44 -22.11 -10.03
C GLU A 169 -3.47 -21.27 -9.19
N CYS A 170 -3.96 -20.27 -8.45
CA CYS A 170 -3.15 -19.50 -7.52
C CYS A 170 -2.74 -20.27 -6.26
N HIS A 171 -3.31 -21.44 -6.03
CA HIS A 171 -2.89 -22.32 -4.93
C HIS A 171 -1.45 -22.84 -5.08
N PHE A 172 -0.91 -22.87 -6.28
CA PHE A 172 0.48 -23.30 -6.50
C PHE A 172 1.51 -22.34 -5.92
N VAL A 173 1.24 -21.03 -5.97
CA VAL A 173 2.15 -20.01 -5.44
C VAL A 173 2.12 -20.01 -3.91
N THR A 174 0.97 -20.29 -3.30
CA THR A 174 0.81 -20.32 -1.86
C THR A 174 1.47 -21.56 -1.24
N LYS A 175 1.39 -22.71 -1.90
CA LYS A 175 2.03 -23.95 -1.46
C LYS A 175 3.56 -23.92 -1.54
N ALA A 176 4.12 -23.19 -2.49
CA ALA A 176 5.57 -23.04 -2.62
C ALA A 176 6.19 -22.15 -1.51
N LYS A 177 5.36 -21.35 -0.80
CA LYS A 177 5.80 -20.51 0.32
C LYS A 177 5.65 -21.19 1.68
N GLU A 178 4.90 -22.26 1.79
CA GLU A 178 4.67 -23.01 3.04
C GLU A 178 5.63 -24.20 3.22
N SER A 179 6.40 -24.51 2.19
CA SER A 179 7.47 -25.50 2.26
C SER A 179 8.86 -24.82 2.34
#